data_2ee1d0789e75466c98545d686adf2e4f
#
_entry.id   2ee1d0789e75466c98545d686adf2e4f
#
_cell.length_a   1.000
_cell.length_b   1.000
_cell.length_c   1.000
_cell.angle_alpha   90.00
_cell.angle_beta   90.00
_cell.angle_gamma   90.00
#
_symmetry.space_group_name_H-M   'P 1'
#
loop_
_entity.id
_entity.type
_entity.pdbx_description
1 polymer ?
#
loop_
_entity_poly.entity_id
_entity_poly.type
_entity_poly.pdbx_seq_one_letter_code
_entity_poly.pdbx_strand_id
1 'polypeptide(L)'
;MTIGSHLQEFHGLPAFPEAGDTLEDESDLPSPESVAWRVGVDSYDSKEEWEDAFARFLEAVDTHQVRALIVGAWSEVYENGPEEVIKALVAARDRLPALRGLFLGDIVMEEAEISWITQGDVTPLLAAFPDLEEFAVRGGNGLVLSAVRHERLRKLTVESGGLFVEVVRGIAGSDLPALVELDLWLGTSEYGGNADVADLEPFFAGTRLPSLTHLALHNSEIQDEICTALASAPVVARLEVLDVSMGVLTDDGATALLTGQPLTHLKKLDLRHNYLSEELRTRLVDTLVPAGVEVDADPGDADSDEEDDGTVYRFVAVGE
;
A
#
# COMPACT_ATOMS: atom_id res chain seq x y z
N MET A 1 10.13 1.81 -3.62
CA MET A 1 9.13 0.83 -4.14
C MET A 1 8.69 1.40 -5.47
N THR A 2 8.85 0.68 -6.53
CA THR A 2 8.63 1.23 -7.86
C THR A 2 7.46 0.50 -8.50
N ILE A 3 6.43 1.23 -8.87
CA ILE A 3 5.36 0.74 -9.73
C ILE A 3 5.88 0.28 -11.12
N GLY A 4 7.14 0.48 -11.40
CA GLY A 4 7.83 -0.02 -12.60
C GLY A 4 8.28 -1.48 -12.55
N SER A 5 7.96 -2.23 -11.51
CA SER A 5 8.29 -3.66 -11.43
C SER A 5 7.28 -4.44 -10.59
N HIS A 6 6.96 -5.64 -11.07
CA HIS A 6 6.12 -6.57 -10.32
C HIS A 6 6.78 -7.01 -9.02
N LEU A 7 5.95 -7.41 -8.06
CA LEU A 7 6.41 -7.96 -6.79
C LEU A 7 7.34 -9.16 -7.03
N GLN A 8 8.51 -9.13 -6.43
CA GLN A 8 9.43 -10.26 -6.42
C GLN A 8 9.21 -11.16 -5.20
N GLU A 9 8.59 -10.59 -4.17
CA GLU A 9 8.26 -11.27 -2.91
C GLU A 9 6.95 -10.72 -2.35
N PHE A 10 6.16 -11.57 -1.74
CA PHE A 10 4.95 -11.17 -1.01
C PHE A 10 4.73 -12.11 0.16
N HIS A 11 4.32 -11.58 1.31
CA HIS A 11 4.09 -12.32 2.55
C HIS A 11 5.30 -13.16 2.99
N GLY A 12 6.52 -12.64 2.77
CA GLY A 12 7.77 -13.33 3.07
C GLY A 12 8.07 -14.53 2.17
N LEU A 13 7.39 -14.64 1.03
CA LEU A 13 7.56 -15.72 0.05
C LEU A 13 7.93 -15.15 -1.31
N PRO A 14 8.87 -15.79 -2.07
CA PRO A 14 9.19 -15.38 -3.43
C PRO A 14 7.95 -15.52 -4.33
N ALA A 15 7.75 -14.56 -5.22
CA ALA A 15 6.64 -14.60 -6.18
C ALA A 15 6.88 -15.67 -7.25
N PHE A 16 5.82 -16.41 -7.63
CA PHE A 16 5.87 -17.44 -8.67
C PHE A 16 4.50 -17.61 -9.36
N PRO A 17 4.42 -17.78 -10.68
CA PRO A 17 5.56 -17.63 -11.62
C PRO A 17 6.09 -16.19 -11.66
N GLU A 18 7.22 -15.98 -12.35
CA GLU A 18 7.65 -14.63 -12.69
C GLU A 18 6.59 -13.95 -13.56
N ALA A 19 6.54 -12.62 -13.51
CA ALA A 19 5.55 -11.88 -14.30
C ALA A 19 5.77 -12.12 -15.80
N GLY A 20 4.67 -12.38 -16.51
CA GLY A 20 4.69 -12.74 -17.93
C GLY A 20 4.86 -14.23 -18.22
N ASP A 21 5.21 -15.05 -17.23
CA ASP A 21 5.24 -16.51 -17.38
C ASP A 21 3.87 -17.11 -17.07
N THR A 22 3.53 -18.16 -17.81
CA THR A 22 2.27 -18.92 -17.59
C THR A 22 2.58 -20.28 -16.93
N LEU A 23 1.60 -20.82 -16.20
CA LEU A 23 1.67 -22.17 -15.62
C LEU A 23 1.53 -23.26 -16.70
N GLU A 24 2.43 -23.28 -17.70
CA GLU A 24 2.32 -24.20 -18.84
C GLU A 24 2.91 -25.59 -18.56
N ASP A 25 3.78 -25.74 -17.57
CA ASP A 25 4.47 -27.01 -17.29
C ASP A 25 4.25 -27.47 -15.85
N GLU A 26 3.28 -28.37 -15.64
CA GLU A 26 2.92 -28.92 -14.32
C GLU A 26 4.05 -29.77 -13.70
N SER A 27 5.11 -30.11 -14.47
CA SER A 27 6.12 -31.08 -14.04
C SER A 27 7.12 -30.55 -13.00
N ASP A 28 7.26 -29.22 -12.87
CA ASP A 28 8.26 -28.56 -12.01
C ASP A 28 7.68 -27.46 -11.11
N LEU A 29 6.41 -27.58 -10.69
CA LEU A 29 5.79 -26.61 -9.77
C LEU A 29 6.46 -26.66 -8.39
N PRO A 30 6.73 -25.50 -7.76
CA PRO A 30 7.23 -25.44 -6.39
C PRO A 30 6.20 -25.97 -5.39
N SER A 31 6.65 -26.28 -4.16
CA SER A 31 5.72 -26.61 -3.08
C SER A 31 4.72 -25.49 -2.85
N PRO A 32 3.42 -25.78 -2.73
CA PRO A 32 2.36 -24.76 -2.70
C PRO A 32 2.53 -23.71 -1.61
N GLU A 33 3.11 -24.06 -0.48
CA GLU A 33 3.37 -23.19 0.67
C GLU A 33 4.68 -22.38 0.58
N SER A 34 5.53 -22.66 -0.43
CA SER A 34 6.89 -22.11 -0.51
C SER A 34 7.00 -20.81 -1.32
N VAL A 35 5.94 -20.45 -2.03
CA VAL A 35 5.90 -19.29 -2.91
C VAL A 35 4.62 -18.49 -2.74
N ALA A 36 4.67 -17.22 -3.11
CA ALA A 36 3.48 -16.39 -3.33
C ALA A 36 3.04 -16.61 -4.80
N TRP A 37 1.92 -17.29 -4.98
CA TRP A 37 1.40 -17.63 -6.29
C TRP A 37 0.86 -16.40 -7.01
N ARG A 38 1.33 -16.17 -8.23
CA ARG A 38 0.83 -15.09 -9.08
C ARG A 38 -0.15 -15.65 -10.11
N VAL A 39 -1.33 -15.03 -10.21
CA VAL A 39 -2.32 -15.31 -11.24
C VAL A 39 -2.68 -13.99 -11.89
N GLY A 40 -2.49 -13.89 -13.19
CA GLY A 40 -2.79 -12.71 -13.99
C GLY A 40 -2.96 -13.09 -15.45
N VAL A 41 -3.47 -12.16 -16.23
CA VAL A 41 -3.57 -12.23 -17.69
C VAL A 41 -2.99 -10.96 -18.30
N ASP A 42 -2.87 -10.90 -19.61
CA ASP A 42 -2.45 -9.67 -20.30
C ASP A 42 -3.50 -8.58 -20.11
N SER A 43 -3.06 -7.36 -19.78
CA SER A 43 -3.96 -6.23 -19.52
C SER A 43 -4.65 -5.67 -20.75
N TYR A 44 -4.09 -5.86 -21.95
CA TYR A 44 -4.60 -5.25 -23.19
C TYR A 44 -5.24 -6.21 -24.17
N ASP A 45 -4.58 -7.30 -24.47
CA ASP A 45 -4.97 -8.23 -25.55
C ASP A 45 -5.15 -9.67 -25.03
N SER A 46 -5.63 -9.82 -23.78
CA SER A 46 -5.82 -11.15 -23.23
C SER A 46 -6.79 -11.97 -24.08
N LYS A 47 -6.39 -13.21 -24.37
CA LYS A 47 -7.22 -14.19 -25.07
C LYS A 47 -8.07 -15.02 -24.13
N GLU A 48 -7.92 -14.81 -22.84
CA GLU A 48 -8.64 -15.49 -21.78
C GLU A 48 -8.98 -14.50 -20.67
N GLU A 49 -10.02 -14.80 -19.91
CA GLU A 49 -10.38 -14.06 -18.73
C GLU A 49 -9.53 -14.51 -17.52
N TRP A 50 -9.39 -13.65 -16.55
CA TRP A 50 -8.61 -13.95 -15.34
C TRP A 50 -9.13 -15.22 -14.63
N GLU A 51 -10.45 -15.44 -14.64
CA GLU A 51 -11.10 -16.61 -14.04
C GLU A 51 -10.67 -17.92 -14.68
N ASP A 52 -10.34 -17.92 -15.98
CA ASP A 52 -9.86 -19.10 -16.68
C ASP A 52 -8.43 -19.42 -16.21
N ALA A 53 -7.56 -18.41 -16.09
CA ALA A 53 -6.22 -18.56 -15.52
C ALA A 53 -6.28 -19.03 -14.06
N PHE A 54 -7.19 -18.49 -13.26
CA PHE A 54 -7.40 -18.89 -11.88
C PHE A 54 -7.95 -20.32 -11.76
N ALA A 55 -8.84 -20.74 -12.66
CA ALA A 55 -9.35 -22.11 -12.69
C ALA A 55 -8.21 -23.11 -12.95
N ARG A 56 -7.31 -22.81 -13.89
CA ARG A 56 -6.10 -23.65 -14.13
C ARG A 56 -5.20 -23.71 -12.90
N PHE A 57 -4.95 -22.57 -12.27
CA PHE A 57 -4.20 -22.55 -11.00
C PHE A 57 -4.84 -23.46 -9.94
N LEU A 58 -6.17 -23.37 -9.76
CA LEU A 58 -6.89 -24.20 -8.81
C LEU A 58 -6.84 -25.70 -9.14
N GLU A 59 -6.65 -26.08 -10.41
CA GLU A 59 -6.53 -27.49 -10.84
C GLU A 59 -5.09 -27.99 -10.73
N ALA A 60 -4.10 -27.15 -11.05
CA ALA A 60 -2.70 -27.55 -11.09
C ALA A 60 -2.03 -27.62 -9.71
N VAL A 61 -2.51 -26.82 -8.74
CA VAL A 61 -1.84 -26.62 -7.45
C VAL A 61 -2.68 -27.20 -6.30
N ASP A 62 -2.04 -27.82 -5.30
CA ASP A 62 -2.70 -28.18 -4.04
C ASP A 62 -2.99 -26.92 -3.22
N THR A 63 -4.08 -26.24 -3.57
CA THR A 63 -4.45 -24.93 -3.04
C THR A 63 -4.77 -24.93 -1.55
N HIS A 64 -4.97 -26.10 -0.93
CA HIS A 64 -5.16 -26.19 0.54
C HIS A 64 -3.91 -25.78 1.33
N GLN A 65 -2.75 -25.73 0.69
CA GLN A 65 -1.48 -25.36 1.30
C GLN A 65 -0.99 -23.97 0.87
N VAL A 66 -1.66 -23.31 -0.08
CA VAL A 66 -1.29 -21.98 -0.58
C VAL A 66 -1.45 -20.95 0.52
N ARG A 67 -0.36 -20.23 0.81
CA ARG A 67 -0.30 -19.22 1.87
C ARG A 67 -0.41 -17.79 1.37
N ALA A 68 0.06 -17.52 0.16
CA ALA A 68 0.03 -16.18 -0.42
C ALA A 68 -0.41 -16.24 -1.89
N LEU A 69 -1.26 -15.30 -2.28
CA LEU A 69 -1.75 -15.13 -3.63
C LEU A 69 -1.54 -13.69 -4.09
N ILE A 70 -0.98 -13.52 -5.26
CA ILE A 70 -0.82 -12.25 -5.96
C ILE A 70 -1.76 -12.28 -7.16
N VAL A 71 -2.73 -11.38 -7.18
CA VAL A 71 -3.55 -11.14 -8.36
C VAL A 71 -2.83 -10.11 -9.21
N GLY A 72 -2.40 -10.49 -10.39
CA GLY A 72 -1.86 -9.61 -11.43
C GLY A 72 -2.95 -8.88 -12.19
N ALA A 73 -2.68 -8.52 -13.43
CA ALA A 73 -3.66 -7.87 -14.27
C ALA A 73 -4.85 -8.80 -14.61
N TRP A 74 -6.00 -8.19 -14.77
CA TRP A 74 -7.18 -8.74 -15.45
C TRP A 74 -7.38 -8.01 -16.79
N SER A 75 -8.30 -8.48 -17.62
CA SER A 75 -8.52 -7.92 -18.96
C SER A 75 -9.03 -6.47 -18.88
N GLU A 76 -8.38 -5.57 -19.62
CA GLU A 76 -8.75 -4.16 -19.76
C GLU A 76 -8.88 -3.44 -18.41
N VAL A 77 -7.84 -3.53 -17.56
CA VAL A 77 -7.80 -3.02 -16.17
C VAL A 77 -8.11 -1.52 -16.02
N TYR A 78 -8.01 -0.76 -17.10
CA TYR A 78 -8.34 0.67 -17.15
C TYR A 78 -9.84 0.93 -17.42
N GLU A 79 -10.57 -0.04 -17.98
CA GLU A 79 -12.03 0.04 -18.23
C GLU A 79 -12.82 -0.81 -17.22
N ASN A 80 -12.30 -1.98 -16.87
CA ASN A 80 -12.96 -2.98 -16.05
C ASN A 80 -12.38 -3.05 -14.65
N GLY A 81 -13.25 -3.10 -13.65
CA GLY A 81 -12.86 -3.42 -12.27
C GLY A 81 -12.71 -4.94 -12.04
N PRO A 82 -12.18 -5.34 -10.86
CA PRO A 82 -11.92 -6.73 -10.52
C PRO A 82 -13.16 -7.47 -9.95
N GLU A 83 -14.40 -7.07 -10.27
CA GLU A 83 -15.60 -7.65 -9.67
C GLU A 83 -15.69 -9.16 -9.89
N GLU A 84 -15.36 -9.64 -11.11
CA GLU A 84 -15.40 -11.07 -11.41
C GLU A 84 -14.23 -11.80 -10.72
N VAL A 85 -13.04 -11.19 -10.68
CA VAL A 85 -11.89 -11.67 -9.91
C VAL A 85 -12.26 -11.86 -8.43
N ILE A 86 -12.88 -10.84 -7.83
CA ILE A 86 -13.31 -10.87 -6.43
C ILE A 86 -14.35 -11.97 -6.21
N LYS A 87 -15.32 -12.10 -7.10
CA LYS A 87 -16.33 -13.17 -7.03
C LYS A 87 -15.70 -14.56 -7.12
N ALA A 88 -14.74 -14.75 -8.03
CA ALA A 88 -14.05 -16.02 -8.20
C ALA A 88 -13.25 -16.39 -6.95
N LEU A 89 -12.51 -15.42 -6.38
CA LEU A 89 -11.76 -15.59 -5.12
C LEU A 89 -12.69 -15.97 -3.95
N VAL A 90 -13.79 -15.21 -3.76
CA VAL A 90 -14.78 -15.47 -2.72
C VAL A 90 -15.42 -16.85 -2.88
N ALA A 91 -15.72 -17.27 -4.11
CA ALA A 91 -16.26 -18.60 -4.40
C ALA A 91 -15.26 -19.73 -4.07
N ALA A 92 -13.97 -19.46 -4.27
CA ALA A 92 -12.89 -20.43 -4.03
C ALA A 92 -12.38 -20.45 -2.57
N ARG A 93 -12.93 -19.67 -1.64
CA ARG A 93 -12.42 -19.54 -0.26
C ARG A 93 -12.22 -20.88 0.46
N ASP A 94 -13.12 -21.84 0.25
CA ASP A 94 -13.04 -23.18 0.88
C ASP A 94 -11.91 -24.05 0.28
N ARG A 95 -11.37 -23.64 -0.89
CA ARG A 95 -10.20 -24.25 -1.53
C ARG A 95 -8.88 -23.62 -1.11
N LEU A 96 -8.92 -22.47 -0.43
CA LEU A 96 -7.76 -21.67 -0.01
C LEU A 96 -7.71 -21.51 1.55
N PRO A 97 -7.87 -22.57 2.35
CA PRO A 97 -7.99 -22.45 3.82
C PRO A 97 -6.70 -21.99 4.49
N ALA A 98 -5.55 -22.18 3.83
CA ALA A 98 -4.25 -21.76 4.36
C ALA A 98 -3.85 -20.34 3.93
N LEU A 99 -4.67 -19.62 3.14
CA LEU A 99 -4.34 -18.27 2.66
C LEU A 99 -4.16 -17.29 3.82
N ARG A 100 -3.03 -16.57 3.80
CA ARG A 100 -2.63 -15.58 4.80
C ARG A 100 -2.28 -14.24 4.18
N GLY A 101 -1.82 -14.24 2.93
CA GLY A 101 -1.50 -13.04 2.17
C GLY A 101 -2.30 -12.96 0.88
N LEU A 102 -2.88 -11.79 0.58
CA LEU A 102 -3.57 -11.51 -0.68
C LEU A 102 -3.18 -10.12 -1.16
N PHE A 103 -2.57 -10.05 -2.35
CA PHE A 103 -2.30 -8.82 -3.06
C PHE A 103 -3.22 -8.74 -4.28
N LEU A 104 -3.97 -7.64 -4.43
CA LEU A 104 -4.87 -7.40 -5.56
C LEU A 104 -4.32 -6.27 -6.42
N GLY A 105 -4.01 -6.58 -7.69
CA GLY A 105 -3.57 -5.61 -8.67
C GLY A 105 -2.05 -5.43 -8.71
N ASP A 106 -1.26 -6.53 -8.78
CA ASP A 106 0.18 -6.44 -9.08
C ASP A 106 0.36 -6.08 -10.56
N ILE A 107 0.00 -4.84 -10.88
CA ILE A 107 -0.01 -4.23 -12.20
C ILE A 107 1.06 -3.14 -12.22
N VAL A 108 1.90 -3.14 -13.24
CA VAL A 108 3.01 -2.19 -13.39
C VAL A 108 2.67 -1.12 -14.42
N MET A 109 3.44 -0.04 -14.43
CA MET A 109 3.22 1.13 -15.28
C MET A 109 3.13 0.77 -16.79
N GLU A 110 3.87 -0.24 -17.23
CA GLU A 110 3.82 -0.73 -18.61
C GLU A 110 2.49 -1.41 -18.97
N GLU A 111 1.75 -1.91 -17.97
CA GLU A 111 0.44 -2.55 -18.12
C GLU A 111 -0.70 -1.55 -17.91
N ALA A 112 -0.59 -0.71 -16.89
CA ALA A 112 -1.45 0.44 -16.63
C ALA A 112 -0.83 1.32 -15.55
N GLU A 113 -0.86 2.64 -15.73
CA GLU A 113 -0.50 3.58 -14.68
C GLU A 113 -1.42 3.42 -13.47
N ILE A 114 -0.89 3.64 -12.26
CA ILE A 114 -1.59 3.29 -11.01
C ILE A 114 -2.96 3.96 -10.87
N SER A 115 -3.09 5.21 -11.34
CA SER A 115 -4.32 5.99 -11.25
C SER A 115 -5.37 5.58 -12.31
N TRP A 116 -4.98 4.77 -13.30
CA TRP A 116 -5.86 4.24 -14.33
C TRP A 116 -6.29 2.79 -14.05
N ILE A 117 -5.75 2.14 -13.01
CA ILE A 117 -6.21 0.82 -12.58
C ILE A 117 -7.60 1.00 -11.97
N THR A 118 -8.62 0.51 -12.67
CA THR A 118 -9.99 0.51 -12.17
C THR A 118 -10.15 -0.58 -11.12
N GLN A 119 -10.55 -0.18 -9.92
CA GLN A 119 -10.83 -1.06 -8.79
C GLN A 119 -12.35 -1.16 -8.54
N GLY A 120 -12.74 -1.89 -7.50
CA GLY A 120 -14.12 -2.09 -7.08
C GLY A 120 -14.21 -2.27 -5.56
N ASP A 121 -15.31 -2.90 -5.10
CA ASP A 121 -15.48 -3.19 -3.67
C ASP A 121 -14.67 -4.43 -3.26
N VAL A 122 -13.56 -4.19 -2.57
CA VAL A 122 -12.66 -5.24 -2.05
C VAL A 122 -13.08 -5.76 -0.67
N THR A 123 -14.07 -5.13 -0.03
CA THR A 123 -14.57 -5.51 1.29
C THR A 123 -14.96 -6.98 1.41
N PRO A 124 -15.59 -7.62 0.39
CA PRO A 124 -15.96 -9.03 0.44
C PRO A 124 -14.77 -9.99 0.60
N LEU A 125 -13.57 -9.61 0.15
CA LEU A 125 -12.36 -10.43 0.31
C LEU A 125 -11.99 -10.59 1.78
N LEU A 126 -11.98 -9.49 2.55
CA LEU A 126 -11.69 -9.52 3.98
C LEU A 126 -12.73 -10.34 4.77
N ALA A 127 -13.99 -10.31 4.34
CA ALA A 127 -15.05 -11.12 4.95
C ALA A 127 -14.92 -12.61 4.59
N ALA A 128 -14.47 -12.93 3.37
CA ALA A 128 -14.35 -14.30 2.89
C ALA A 128 -13.12 -15.03 3.46
N PHE A 129 -12.05 -14.28 3.77
CA PHE A 129 -10.78 -14.83 4.25
C PHE A 129 -10.44 -14.31 5.66
N PRO A 130 -11.14 -14.79 6.71
CA PRO A 130 -10.97 -14.27 8.07
C PRO A 130 -9.61 -14.60 8.71
N ASP A 131 -8.82 -15.44 8.07
CA ASP A 131 -7.48 -15.82 8.51
C ASP A 131 -6.36 -15.05 7.77
N LEU A 132 -6.69 -14.07 6.93
CA LEU A 132 -5.69 -13.21 6.31
C LEU A 132 -4.87 -12.47 7.38
N GLU A 133 -3.56 -12.43 7.15
CA GLU A 133 -2.60 -11.68 7.95
C GLU A 133 -2.08 -10.45 7.19
N GLU A 134 -2.07 -10.51 5.86
CA GLU A 134 -1.62 -9.43 5.00
C GLU A 134 -2.60 -9.24 3.83
N PHE A 135 -3.07 -8.01 3.65
CA PHE A 135 -3.90 -7.61 2.51
C PHE A 135 -3.34 -6.35 1.88
N ALA A 136 -3.18 -6.38 0.58
CA ALA A 136 -2.72 -5.24 -0.18
C ALA A 136 -3.53 -5.05 -1.45
N VAL A 137 -3.72 -3.80 -1.85
CA VAL A 137 -4.39 -3.44 -3.10
C VAL A 137 -3.65 -2.29 -3.78
N ARG A 138 -3.47 -2.37 -5.09
CA ARG A 138 -2.90 -1.31 -5.92
C ARG A 138 -3.95 -0.79 -6.90
N GLY A 139 -4.05 0.55 -6.97
CA GLY A 139 -5.04 1.28 -7.73
C GLY A 139 -6.11 1.91 -6.83
N GLY A 140 -6.36 3.21 -7.02
CA GLY A 140 -7.32 3.99 -6.23
C GLY A 140 -8.65 4.23 -6.94
N ASN A 141 -8.66 4.19 -8.26
CA ASN A 141 -9.82 4.54 -9.06
C ASN A 141 -10.98 3.56 -8.82
N GLY A 142 -12.10 4.05 -8.30
CA GLY A 142 -13.27 3.23 -7.98
C GLY A 142 -13.11 2.27 -6.78
N LEU A 143 -11.97 2.33 -6.07
CA LEU A 143 -11.75 1.49 -4.90
C LEU A 143 -12.78 1.76 -3.80
N VAL A 144 -13.38 0.70 -3.29
CA VAL A 144 -14.25 0.71 -2.11
C VAL A 144 -13.71 -0.27 -1.08
N LEU A 145 -13.42 0.22 0.11
CA LEU A 145 -13.11 -0.58 1.29
C LEU A 145 -13.95 -0.04 2.46
N SER A 146 -15.05 -0.69 2.71
CA SER A 146 -15.96 -0.33 3.80
C SER A 146 -15.39 -0.78 5.15
N ALA A 147 -15.87 -0.16 6.24
CA ALA A 147 -15.44 -0.53 7.58
C ALA A 147 -15.72 -2.02 7.86
N VAL A 148 -14.69 -2.73 8.30
CA VAL A 148 -14.74 -4.16 8.62
C VAL A 148 -14.23 -4.45 10.04
N ARG A 149 -14.58 -5.61 10.55
CA ARG A 149 -13.90 -6.23 11.70
C ARG A 149 -13.09 -7.42 11.20
N HIS A 150 -11.76 -7.38 11.44
CA HIS A 150 -10.87 -8.46 11.06
C HIS A 150 -9.83 -8.74 12.15
N GLU A 151 -9.94 -9.91 12.79
CA GLU A 151 -9.19 -10.23 14.01
C GLU A 151 -7.72 -10.57 13.77
N ARG A 152 -7.35 -10.93 12.54
CA ARG A 152 -6.02 -11.46 12.23
C ARG A 152 -5.18 -10.62 11.29
N LEU A 153 -5.78 -9.62 10.64
CA LEU A 153 -5.06 -8.77 9.71
C LEU A 153 -3.96 -7.99 10.46
N ARG A 154 -2.72 -8.19 10.04
CA ARG A 154 -1.51 -7.61 10.63
C ARG A 154 -0.91 -6.50 9.78
N LYS A 155 -1.10 -6.60 8.46
CA LYS A 155 -0.62 -5.62 7.49
C LYS A 155 -1.71 -5.29 6.49
N LEU A 156 -1.92 -3.98 6.29
CA LEU A 156 -2.83 -3.43 5.29
C LEU A 156 -2.08 -2.38 4.48
N THR A 157 -2.01 -2.59 3.16
CA THR A 157 -1.38 -1.66 2.23
C THR A 157 -2.40 -1.23 1.16
N VAL A 158 -2.46 0.07 0.88
CA VAL A 158 -3.22 0.63 -0.24
C VAL A 158 -2.29 1.55 -1.02
N GLU A 159 -1.88 1.10 -2.19
CA GLU A 159 -1.05 1.86 -3.11
C GLU A 159 -1.93 2.59 -4.12
N SER A 160 -1.83 3.91 -4.19
CA SER A 160 -2.62 4.71 -5.14
C SER A 160 -1.94 6.03 -5.50
N GLY A 161 -2.24 6.57 -6.68
CA GLY A 161 -1.89 7.93 -7.05
C GLY A 161 -2.84 8.98 -6.47
N GLY A 162 -4.03 8.54 -5.98
CA GLY A 162 -5.00 9.38 -5.30
C GLY A 162 -6.04 8.53 -4.56
N LEU A 163 -6.03 8.57 -3.24
CA LEU A 163 -6.92 7.75 -2.41
C LEU A 163 -8.16 8.53 -1.99
N PHE A 164 -9.33 8.03 -2.39
CA PHE A 164 -10.60 8.65 -2.03
C PHE A 164 -10.85 8.61 -0.51
N VAL A 165 -11.37 9.70 0.03
CA VAL A 165 -11.65 9.86 1.46
C VAL A 165 -12.57 8.78 2.02
N GLU A 166 -13.48 8.23 1.22
CA GLU A 166 -14.38 7.14 1.61
C GLU A 166 -13.59 5.87 1.99
N VAL A 167 -12.50 5.57 1.28
CA VAL A 167 -11.60 4.46 1.60
C VAL A 167 -10.86 4.72 2.90
N VAL A 168 -10.30 5.94 3.05
CA VAL A 168 -9.63 6.37 4.29
C VAL A 168 -10.58 6.24 5.49
N ARG A 169 -11.82 6.73 5.37
CA ARG A 169 -12.86 6.63 6.42
C ARG A 169 -13.28 5.19 6.68
N GLY A 170 -13.36 4.35 5.65
CA GLY A 170 -13.64 2.92 5.78
C GLY A 170 -12.59 2.21 6.63
N ILE A 171 -11.30 2.44 6.32
CA ILE A 171 -10.18 1.89 7.10
C ILE A 171 -10.18 2.45 8.52
N ALA A 172 -10.34 3.76 8.68
CA ALA A 172 -10.39 4.45 9.98
C ALA A 172 -11.57 3.98 10.87
N GLY A 173 -12.69 3.60 10.23
CA GLY A 173 -13.87 3.04 10.89
C GLY A 173 -13.75 1.55 11.24
N SER A 174 -12.75 0.84 10.72
CA SER A 174 -12.56 -0.59 10.90
C SER A 174 -12.08 -0.95 12.32
N ASP A 175 -12.34 -2.20 12.72
CA ASP A 175 -11.85 -2.80 13.95
C ASP A 175 -10.80 -3.86 13.59
N LEU A 176 -9.52 -3.48 13.69
CA LEU A 176 -8.36 -4.29 13.27
C LEU A 176 -7.39 -4.45 14.45
N PRO A 177 -7.75 -5.24 15.48
CA PRO A 177 -7.00 -5.29 16.72
C PRO A 177 -5.59 -5.88 16.58
N ALA A 178 -5.35 -6.70 15.55
CA ALA A 178 -4.04 -7.31 15.30
C ALA A 178 -3.16 -6.50 14.32
N LEU A 179 -3.65 -5.38 13.78
CA LEU A 179 -2.92 -4.62 12.76
C LEU A 179 -1.65 -4.01 13.34
N VAL A 180 -0.51 -4.41 12.77
CA VAL A 180 0.83 -3.98 13.14
C VAL A 180 1.35 -2.92 12.19
N GLU A 181 1.00 -3.04 10.91
CA GLU A 181 1.44 -2.17 9.82
C GLU A 181 0.25 -1.65 9.03
N LEU A 182 0.18 -0.33 8.90
CA LEU A 182 -0.75 0.38 8.03
C LEU A 182 0.05 1.24 7.06
N ASP A 183 -0.17 1.04 5.77
CA ASP A 183 0.54 1.70 4.69
C ASP A 183 -0.48 2.26 3.69
N LEU A 184 -0.62 3.59 3.65
CA LEU A 184 -1.56 4.30 2.79
C LEU A 184 -0.84 5.34 1.94
N TRP A 185 -0.94 5.18 0.62
CA TRP A 185 -0.53 6.18 -0.36
C TRP A 185 -1.71 7.09 -0.63
N LEU A 186 -1.64 8.31 -0.09
CA LEU A 186 -2.78 9.23 -0.14
C LEU A 186 -2.92 9.92 -1.49
N GLY A 187 -1.80 10.10 -2.19
CA GLY A 187 -1.73 10.62 -3.55
C GLY A 187 -2.12 12.09 -3.68
N THR A 188 -2.61 12.42 -4.86
CA THR A 188 -2.94 13.79 -5.27
C THR A 188 -4.43 13.98 -5.45
N SER A 189 -4.89 15.23 -5.30
CA SER A 189 -6.28 15.63 -5.51
C SER A 189 -6.73 15.45 -6.97
N GLU A 190 -5.79 15.51 -7.92
CA GLU A 190 -6.04 15.27 -9.34
C GLU A 190 -6.57 13.86 -9.61
N TYR A 191 -6.06 12.87 -8.86
CA TYR A 191 -6.45 11.45 -8.97
C TYR A 191 -7.36 10.98 -7.84
N GLY A 192 -8.01 11.89 -7.11
CA GLY A 192 -9.03 11.55 -6.12
C GLY A 192 -8.55 11.54 -4.67
N GLY A 193 -7.30 11.92 -4.41
CA GLY A 193 -6.77 12.14 -3.06
C GLY A 193 -7.41 13.35 -2.40
N ASN A 194 -8.56 13.17 -1.78
CA ASN A 194 -9.39 14.24 -1.24
C ASN A 194 -9.61 14.15 0.29
N ALA A 195 -8.85 13.31 0.97
CA ALA A 195 -8.84 13.26 2.42
C ALA A 195 -8.11 14.47 3.00
N ASP A 196 -8.62 15.00 4.10
CA ASP A 196 -7.93 16.00 4.91
C ASP A 196 -7.39 15.40 6.23
N VAL A 197 -6.66 16.21 7.00
CA VAL A 197 -6.06 15.77 8.27
C VAL A 197 -7.10 15.30 9.28
N ALA A 198 -8.33 15.83 9.24
CA ALA A 198 -9.40 15.42 10.14
C ALA A 198 -9.87 13.98 9.85
N ASP A 199 -9.78 13.54 8.60
CA ASP A 199 -10.12 12.16 8.23
C ASP A 199 -9.09 11.16 8.76
N LEU A 200 -7.84 11.61 8.97
CA LEU A 200 -6.74 10.81 9.49
C LEU A 200 -6.69 10.75 11.03
N GLU A 201 -7.48 11.58 11.72
CA GLU A 201 -7.50 11.66 13.20
C GLU A 201 -7.66 10.29 13.91
N PRO A 202 -8.50 9.34 13.43
CA PRO A 202 -8.60 8.03 14.06
C PRO A 202 -7.26 7.25 14.06
N PHE A 203 -6.41 7.44 13.05
CA PHE A 203 -5.07 6.85 13.00
C PHE A 203 -4.14 7.54 13.98
N PHE A 204 -4.20 8.87 14.09
CA PHE A 204 -3.41 9.66 15.04
C PHE A 204 -3.75 9.33 16.50
N ALA A 205 -5.03 9.18 16.81
CA ALA A 205 -5.48 8.72 18.10
C ALA A 205 -5.04 7.28 18.40
N GLY A 206 -5.01 6.43 17.39
CA GLY A 206 -4.54 5.06 17.43
C GLY A 206 -5.34 4.11 18.33
N THR A 207 -6.53 4.51 18.78
CA THR A 207 -7.33 3.73 19.74
C THR A 207 -7.97 2.49 19.12
N ARG A 208 -8.28 2.51 17.81
CA ARG A 208 -8.84 1.38 17.06
C ARG A 208 -7.80 0.40 16.55
N LEU A 209 -6.53 0.79 16.55
CA LEU A 209 -5.40 0.03 16.04
C LEU A 209 -4.38 -0.20 17.18
N PRO A 210 -4.74 -0.95 18.24
CA PRO A 210 -3.94 -1.04 19.46
C PRO A 210 -2.56 -1.69 19.27
N SER A 211 -2.40 -2.51 18.24
CA SER A 211 -1.14 -3.22 17.92
C SER A 211 -0.27 -2.48 16.92
N LEU A 212 -0.70 -1.31 16.41
CA LEU A 212 0.01 -0.58 15.36
C LEU A 212 1.36 -0.09 15.85
N THR A 213 2.42 -0.48 15.14
CA THR A 213 3.81 -0.08 15.36
C THR A 213 4.48 0.47 14.10
N HIS A 214 3.87 0.29 12.94
CA HIS A 214 4.35 0.80 11.66
C HIS A 214 3.23 1.61 11.01
N LEU A 215 3.46 2.89 10.83
CA LEU A 215 2.51 3.79 10.18
C LEU A 215 3.19 4.47 9.01
N ALA A 216 2.66 4.24 7.82
CA ALA A 216 2.99 4.95 6.60
C ALA A 216 1.75 5.74 6.13
N LEU A 217 1.84 7.05 6.16
CA LEU A 217 0.90 8.00 5.56
C LEU A 217 1.73 8.87 4.63
N HIS A 218 1.89 8.42 3.41
CA HIS A 218 2.90 8.94 2.52
C HIS A 218 2.37 9.14 1.09
N ASN A 219 3.26 9.56 0.16
CA ASN A 219 2.85 9.91 -1.21
C ASN A 219 1.69 10.92 -1.19
N SER A 220 1.83 12.03 -0.48
CA SER A 220 0.70 12.93 -0.17
C SER A 220 0.99 14.39 -0.49
N GLU A 221 -0.02 15.08 -1.05
CA GLU A 221 0.00 16.54 -1.23
C GLU A 221 -0.14 17.31 0.09
N ILE A 222 -0.70 16.69 1.13
CA ILE A 222 -0.90 17.31 2.46
C ILE A 222 0.14 16.84 3.48
N GLN A 223 1.38 16.55 3.04
CA GLN A 223 2.39 15.93 3.89
C GLN A 223 2.85 16.82 5.04
N ASP A 224 2.89 18.14 4.85
CA ASP A 224 3.22 19.10 5.91
C ASP A 224 2.16 19.11 7.03
N GLU A 225 0.88 19.07 6.66
CA GLU A 225 -0.24 19.02 7.59
C GLU A 225 -0.25 17.68 8.38
N ILE A 226 0.03 16.55 7.70
CA ILE A 226 0.16 15.23 8.32
C ILE A 226 1.28 15.27 9.37
N CYS A 227 2.47 15.75 9.01
CA CYS A 227 3.60 15.84 9.92
C CYS A 227 3.33 16.78 11.11
N THR A 228 2.63 17.88 10.87
CA THR A 228 2.20 18.80 11.92
C THR A 228 1.24 18.12 12.92
N ALA A 229 0.30 17.33 12.44
CA ALA A 229 -0.61 16.57 13.30
C ALA A 229 0.12 15.45 14.06
N LEU A 230 1.02 14.73 13.40
CA LEU A 230 1.85 13.68 14.01
C LEU A 230 2.76 14.22 15.11
N ALA A 231 3.15 15.49 15.07
CA ALA A 231 3.97 16.13 16.09
C ALA A 231 3.39 16.02 17.52
N SER A 232 2.08 15.80 17.66
CA SER A 232 1.41 15.62 18.96
C SER A 232 0.49 14.39 19.01
N ALA A 233 0.50 13.56 17.97
CA ALA A 233 -0.39 12.41 17.85
C ALA A 233 -0.06 11.30 18.86
N PRO A 234 -1.03 10.79 19.66
CA PRO A 234 -0.77 9.75 20.66
C PRO A 234 -0.18 8.46 20.08
N VAL A 235 -0.51 8.13 18.83
CA VAL A 235 -0.02 6.91 18.16
C VAL A 235 1.50 6.87 18.08
N VAL A 236 2.15 8.02 17.84
CA VAL A 236 3.60 8.11 17.62
C VAL A 236 4.40 7.54 18.78
N ALA A 237 3.93 7.72 20.03
CA ALA A 237 4.63 7.24 21.23
C ALA A 237 4.86 5.71 21.26
N ARG A 238 4.16 4.94 20.43
CA ARG A 238 4.30 3.48 20.35
C ARG A 238 4.80 2.96 19.01
N LEU A 239 4.95 3.86 18.01
CA LEU A 239 5.47 3.46 16.71
C LEU A 239 6.93 3.03 16.82
N GLU A 240 7.31 2.05 16.04
CA GLU A 240 8.66 1.64 15.77
C GLU A 240 9.16 2.21 14.43
N VAL A 241 8.24 2.32 13.45
CA VAL A 241 8.51 2.88 12.12
C VAL A 241 7.46 3.93 11.80
N LEU A 242 7.93 5.08 11.36
CA LEU A 242 7.11 6.14 10.79
C LEU A 242 7.62 6.44 9.39
N ASP A 243 6.73 6.35 8.40
CA ASP A 243 7.02 6.68 7.02
C ASP A 243 6.10 7.82 6.55
N VAL A 244 6.73 8.91 6.15
CA VAL A 244 6.10 10.11 5.58
C VAL A 244 6.83 10.52 4.30
N SER A 245 7.33 9.51 3.58
CA SER A 245 8.09 9.65 2.34
C SER A 245 7.21 9.92 1.13
N MET A 246 7.84 10.13 -0.03
CA MET A 246 7.19 10.16 -1.35
C MET A 246 6.20 11.32 -1.56
N GLY A 247 6.11 12.25 -0.60
CA GLY A 247 5.15 13.34 -0.63
C GLY A 247 5.77 14.71 -0.95
N VAL A 248 5.05 15.74 -0.58
CA VAL A 248 5.49 17.13 -0.77
C VAL A 248 5.93 17.77 0.56
N LEU A 249 6.43 16.99 1.50
CA LEU A 249 6.91 17.49 2.79
C LEU A 249 8.00 18.53 2.61
N THR A 250 7.84 19.66 3.30
CA THR A 250 8.80 20.76 3.35
C THR A 250 9.45 20.89 4.72
N ASP A 251 10.32 21.89 4.86
CA ASP A 251 10.95 22.21 6.14
C ASP A 251 9.94 22.57 7.25
N ASP A 252 8.76 23.06 6.89
CA ASP A 252 7.74 23.46 7.86
C ASP A 252 7.16 22.23 8.57
N GLY A 253 6.66 21.25 7.83
CA GLY A 253 6.10 20.01 8.39
C GLY A 253 7.16 19.17 9.09
N ALA A 254 8.35 19.03 8.50
CA ALA A 254 9.44 18.26 9.09
C ALA A 254 9.98 18.91 10.38
N THR A 255 10.03 20.26 10.45
CA THR A 255 10.37 20.96 11.69
C THR A 255 9.32 20.76 12.77
N ALA A 256 8.03 20.83 12.41
CA ALA A 256 6.95 20.56 13.35
C ALA A 256 7.07 19.14 13.93
N LEU A 257 7.30 18.14 13.10
CA LEU A 257 7.48 16.74 13.52
C LEU A 257 8.69 16.59 14.45
N LEU A 258 9.86 17.16 14.07
CA LEU A 258 11.09 17.04 14.84
C LEU A 258 11.03 17.76 16.21
N THR A 259 10.30 18.87 16.30
CA THR A 259 10.20 19.69 17.52
C THR A 259 8.98 19.38 18.39
N GLY A 260 8.10 18.51 17.94
CA GLY A 260 6.89 18.09 18.64
C GLY A 260 7.19 17.13 19.79
N GLN A 261 6.76 15.90 19.66
CA GLN A 261 7.06 14.87 20.65
C GLN A 261 8.39 14.14 20.35
N PRO A 262 9.02 13.45 21.34
CA PRO A 262 10.25 12.71 21.09
C PRO A 262 10.08 11.60 20.04
N LEU A 263 11.01 11.52 19.09
CA LEU A 263 11.09 10.48 18.06
C LEU A 263 12.24 9.48 18.28
N THR A 264 13.02 9.67 19.34
CA THR A 264 14.24 8.89 19.63
C THR A 264 13.98 7.42 19.99
N HIS A 265 12.72 7.03 20.14
CA HIS A 265 12.28 5.65 20.37
C HIS A 265 11.99 4.89 19.07
N LEU A 266 11.86 5.61 17.95
CA LEU A 266 11.66 4.98 16.64
C LEU A 266 12.86 4.11 16.27
N LYS A 267 12.63 3.04 15.54
CA LYS A 267 13.65 2.25 14.85
C LYS A 267 13.99 2.89 13.51
N LYS A 268 12.97 3.37 12.79
CA LYS A 268 13.12 4.02 11.48
C LYS A 268 12.18 5.21 11.32
N LEU A 269 12.72 6.28 10.72
CA LEU A 269 11.97 7.41 10.17
C LEU A 269 12.30 7.55 8.70
N ASP A 270 11.31 7.37 7.83
CA ASP A 270 11.45 7.50 6.38
C ASP A 270 10.87 8.83 5.90
N LEU A 271 11.71 9.62 5.25
CA LEU A 271 11.41 10.96 4.73
C LEU A 271 11.88 11.09 3.28
N ARG A 272 12.16 9.97 2.59
CA ARG A 272 12.67 9.97 1.21
C ARG A 272 11.71 10.69 0.26
N HIS A 273 12.27 11.17 -0.86
CA HIS A 273 11.54 11.86 -1.91
C HIS A 273 10.61 12.93 -1.31
N ASN A 274 11.22 13.93 -0.68
CA ASN A 274 10.56 15.12 -0.12
C ASN A 274 11.42 16.35 -0.35
N TYR A 275 10.91 17.53 -0.05
CA TYR A 275 11.49 18.82 -0.40
C TYR A 275 12.20 19.48 0.78
N LEU A 276 12.94 18.69 1.55
CA LEU A 276 13.68 19.16 2.73
C LEU A 276 15.00 19.84 2.33
N SER A 277 15.30 20.97 2.96
CA SER A 277 16.60 21.61 2.84
C SER A 277 17.73 20.71 3.37
N GLU A 278 18.94 20.88 2.86
CA GLU A 278 20.12 20.18 3.34
C GLU A 278 20.37 20.45 4.84
N GLU A 279 20.09 21.67 5.30
CA GLU A 279 20.22 22.07 6.70
C GLU A 279 19.29 21.25 7.60
N LEU A 280 18.02 21.08 7.21
CA LEU A 280 17.06 20.33 8.01
C LEU A 280 17.33 18.83 7.94
N ARG A 281 17.71 18.28 6.80
CA ARG A 281 18.14 16.86 6.69
C ARG A 281 19.32 16.57 7.61
N THR A 282 20.33 17.44 7.62
CA THR A 282 21.47 17.31 8.53
C THR A 282 21.01 17.35 9.99
N ARG A 283 20.13 18.29 10.34
CA ARG A 283 19.61 18.41 11.71
C ARG A 283 18.81 17.18 12.15
N LEU A 284 18.01 16.58 11.28
CA LEU A 284 17.28 15.33 11.54
C LEU A 284 18.25 14.18 11.84
N VAL A 285 19.26 14.01 10.99
CA VAL A 285 20.30 12.97 11.14
C VAL A 285 21.07 13.18 12.44
N ASP A 286 21.58 14.39 12.69
CA ASP A 286 22.37 14.72 13.89
C ASP A 286 21.57 14.55 15.20
N THR A 287 20.23 14.70 15.12
CA THR A 287 19.37 14.56 16.30
C THR A 287 18.98 13.10 16.56
N LEU A 288 18.64 12.33 15.53
CA LEU A 288 17.99 11.04 15.68
C LEU A 288 18.95 9.85 15.54
N VAL A 289 19.92 9.92 14.63
CA VAL A 289 20.87 8.80 14.42
C VAL A 289 21.69 8.48 15.66
N PRO A 290 22.20 9.46 16.46
CA PRO A 290 22.90 9.16 17.72
C PRO A 290 22.02 8.46 18.77
N ALA A 291 20.69 8.60 18.66
CA ALA A 291 19.74 7.89 19.51
C ALA A 291 19.42 6.46 19.03
N GLY A 292 19.96 6.06 17.87
CA GLY A 292 19.77 4.73 17.28
C GLY A 292 18.63 4.63 16.27
N VAL A 293 18.07 5.77 15.83
CA VAL A 293 17.03 5.79 14.80
C VAL A 293 17.69 5.73 13.42
N GLU A 294 17.22 4.83 12.57
CA GLU A 294 17.52 4.85 11.14
C GLU A 294 16.73 6.00 10.50
N VAL A 295 17.43 6.98 9.92
CA VAL A 295 16.80 8.11 9.24
C VAL A 295 17.15 8.04 7.76
N ASP A 296 16.14 7.94 6.92
CA ASP A 296 16.28 8.04 5.48
C ASP A 296 15.61 9.35 5.02
N ALA A 297 16.41 10.30 4.58
CA ALA A 297 15.96 11.60 4.10
C ALA A 297 16.59 11.93 2.73
N ASP A 298 16.83 10.89 1.92
CA ASP A 298 17.30 11.06 0.54
C ASP A 298 16.21 11.77 -0.28
N PRO A 299 16.48 12.94 -0.87
CA PRO A 299 15.49 13.62 -1.71
C PRO A 299 15.17 12.85 -2.99
N GLY A 300 16.01 11.87 -3.37
CA GLY A 300 15.83 11.09 -4.59
C GLY A 300 15.77 12.00 -5.82
N ASP A 301 14.74 11.78 -6.62
CA ASP A 301 14.40 12.53 -7.83
C ASP A 301 13.25 13.54 -7.61
N ALA A 302 12.99 13.94 -6.35
CA ALA A 302 12.01 14.98 -6.06
C ALA A 302 12.38 16.28 -6.79
N ASP A 303 11.54 16.71 -7.70
CA ASP A 303 11.71 17.91 -8.53
C ASP A 303 10.53 18.87 -8.34
N SER A 304 10.79 20.15 -8.57
CA SER A 304 9.79 21.19 -8.41
C SER A 304 9.86 22.17 -9.58
N ASP A 305 8.70 22.56 -10.07
CA ASP A 305 8.57 23.58 -11.11
C ASP A 305 8.33 24.95 -10.46
N GLU A 306 9.04 25.97 -10.94
CA GLU A 306 8.84 27.35 -10.52
C GLU A 306 8.30 28.17 -11.71
N GLU A 307 7.11 28.74 -11.53
CA GLU A 307 6.55 29.68 -12.52
C GLU A 307 7.16 31.05 -12.44
N ASP A 308 6.97 31.88 -13.50
CA ASP A 308 7.48 33.23 -13.60
C ASP A 308 7.01 34.18 -12.48
N ASP A 309 5.89 33.83 -11.80
CA ASP A 309 5.34 34.62 -10.68
C ASP A 309 5.93 34.18 -9.31
N GLY A 310 6.82 33.20 -9.29
CA GLY A 310 7.46 32.65 -8.09
C GLY A 310 6.65 31.53 -7.38
N THR A 311 5.57 31.07 -8.00
CA THR A 311 4.83 29.90 -7.49
C THR A 311 5.66 28.64 -7.71
N VAL A 312 5.83 27.82 -6.65
CA VAL A 312 6.59 26.57 -6.70
C VAL A 312 5.62 25.40 -6.60
N TYR A 313 5.59 24.59 -7.65
CA TYR A 313 4.84 23.33 -7.67
C TYR A 313 5.73 22.17 -7.26
N ARG A 314 5.22 21.32 -6.38
CA ARG A 314 5.89 20.11 -5.91
C ARG A 314 5.02 18.92 -6.22
N PHE A 315 5.64 17.81 -6.57
CA PHE A 315 4.94 16.61 -7.00
C PHE A 315 5.21 15.47 -6.01
N VAL A 316 4.21 14.64 -5.78
CA VAL A 316 4.38 13.36 -5.07
C VAL A 316 5.18 12.41 -5.97
N ALA A 317 5.80 11.38 -5.39
CA ALA A 317 6.58 10.42 -6.16
C ALA A 317 5.75 9.61 -7.16
N VAL A 318 4.46 9.41 -6.85
CA VAL A 318 3.54 8.58 -7.62
C VAL A 318 2.18 9.27 -7.69
N GLY A 319 1.90 9.88 -8.84
CA GLY A 319 0.58 10.45 -9.17
C GLY A 319 -0.10 9.62 -10.25
N GLU A 320 0.65 9.21 -11.26
CA GLU A 320 0.20 8.34 -12.37
C GLU A 320 0.81 6.96 -12.26
#